data_b4d1e268d28df0acf345256b01f1fae3
#
_entry.id   b4d1e268d28df0acf345256b01f1fae3
#
_cell.length_a   1.000
_cell.length_b   1.000
_cell.length_c   1.000
_cell.angle_alpha   90.00
_cell.angle_beta   90.00
_cell.angle_gamma   90.00
#
_symmetry.space_group_name_H-M   'P 1'
#
loop_
_entity.id
_entity.type
_entity.pdbx_description
1 polymer ?
#
loop_
_entity_poly.entity_id
_entity_poly.type
_entity_poly.pdbx_seq_one_letter_code
_entity_poly.pdbx_strand_id
1 'polypeptide(L)'
;MRGIAAVLVSGALLAGAVTGAASANPRSDYLMHCAGCHLADAAGVPPYVPSLAGPLGPIVASAKGRDYVARVPGAAQTPLSDDALAAVLNWVLMEFNRETLPEGFRPLSGSEVAKSRARVLADPLKLRAELWPDAGGT
;
A
#
# COMPACT_ATOMS: atom_id res chain seq x y z
N MET A 1 27.53 -64.40 -31.24
CA MET A 1 27.10 -63.86 -29.93
C MET A 1 26.91 -62.36 -30.10
N ARG A 2 25.65 -61.89 -30.11
CA ARG A 2 25.30 -60.50 -30.39
C ARG A 2 24.86 -59.86 -29.06
N GLY A 3 25.68 -58.94 -28.54
CA GLY A 3 25.34 -58.17 -27.33
C GLY A 3 24.37 -57.04 -27.64
N ILE A 4 23.20 -57.02 -26.97
CA ILE A 4 22.23 -55.95 -27.05
C ILE A 4 22.59 -54.92 -25.97
N ALA A 5 22.98 -53.73 -26.41
CA ALA A 5 23.18 -52.57 -25.51
C ALA A 5 21.83 -51.91 -25.21
N ALA A 6 21.42 -51.97 -23.96
CA ALA A 6 20.24 -51.26 -23.50
C ALA A 6 20.59 -49.80 -23.19
N VAL A 7 19.96 -48.87 -23.92
CA VAL A 7 20.04 -47.43 -23.69
C VAL A 7 18.98 -47.04 -22.69
N LEU A 8 19.36 -46.68 -21.46
CA LEU A 8 18.49 -46.10 -20.46
C LEU A 8 18.37 -44.61 -20.71
N VAL A 9 17.20 -44.20 -21.20
CA VAL A 9 16.85 -42.78 -21.32
C VAL A 9 16.27 -42.32 -19.98
N SER A 10 17.10 -41.60 -19.18
CA SER A 10 16.66 -40.93 -17.96
C SER A 10 15.91 -39.64 -18.30
N GLY A 11 14.59 -39.70 -18.26
CA GLY A 11 13.73 -38.51 -18.39
C GLY A 11 13.76 -37.69 -17.08
N ALA A 12 14.43 -36.56 -17.11
CA ALA A 12 14.36 -35.57 -16.02
C ALA A 12 13.04 -34.82 -16.11
N LEU A 13 12.10 -35.10 -15.19
CA LEU A 13 10.92 -34.26 -15.00
C LEU A 13 11.35 -32.94 -14.34
N LEU A 14 11.40 -31.86 -15.10
CA LEU A 14 11.45 -30.51 -14.55
C LEU A 14 10.05 -30.17 -13.98
N ALA A 15 9.89 -30.35 -12.68
CA ALA A 15 8.74 -29.80 -11.96
C ALA A 15 8.91 -28.28 -11.88
N GLY A 16 8.31 -27.54 -12.83
CA GLY A 16 8.22 -26.10 -12.77
C GLY A 16 7.35 -25.68 -11.59
N ALA A 17 7.98 -25.15 -10.52
CA ALA A 17 7.23 -24.52 -9.44
C ALA A 17 6.58 -23.24 -9.99
N VAL A 18 5.28 -23.32 -10.28
CA VAL A 18 4.47 -22.12 -10.54
C VAL A 18 4.29 -21.42 -9.20
N THR A 19 5.20 -20.49 -8.87
CA THR A 19 4.99 -19.56 -7.78
C THR A 19 3.89 -18.60 -8.23
N GLY A 20 2.64 -18.95 -7.95
CA GLY A 20 1.52 -18.03 -8.08
C GLY A 20 1.79 -16.84 -7.15
N ALA A 21 2.11 -15.68 -7.73
CA ALA A 21 2.08 -14.45 -6.98
C ALA A 21 0.65 -14.31 -6.43
N ALA A 22 0.50 -14.40 -5.10
CA ALA A 22 -0.78 -14.13 -4.46
C ALA A 22 -1.18 -12.71 -4.88
N SER A 23 -2.25 -12.61 -5.67
CA SER A 23 -2.78 -11.31 -6.07
C SER A 23 -3.20 -10.58 -4.79
N ALA A 24 -2.47 -9.53 -4.42
CA ALA A 24 -2.81 -8.70 -3.29
C ALA A 24 -4.24 -8.17 -3.50
N ASN A 25 -5.12 -8.45 -2.55
CA ASN A 25 -6.45 -7.84 -2.53
C ASN A 25 -6.38 -6.60 -1.62
N PRO A 26 -6.25 -5.40 -2.17
CA PRO A 26 -6.00 -4.20 -1.38
C PRO A 26 -7.12 -3.91 -0.38
N ARG A 27 -8.36 -4.31 -0.67
CA ARG A 27 -9.47 -4.19 0.27
C ARG A 27 -9.29 -5.12 1.48
N SER A 28 -8.89 -6.36 1.24
CA SER A 28 -8.61 -7.31 2.33
C SER A 28 -7.44 -6.86 3.18
N ASP A 29 -6.38 -6.38 2.55
CA ASP A 29 -5.20 -5.86 3.23
C ASP A 29 -5.54 -4.60 4.05
N TYR A 30 -6.39 -3.72 3.52
CA TYR A 30 -6.93 -2.58 4.27
C TYR A 30 -7.70 -3.04 5.52
N LEU A 31 -8.61 -4.00 5.38
CA LEU A 31 -9.40 -4.50 6.50
C LEU A 31 -8.53 -5.16 7.58
N MET A 32 -7.47 -5.85 7.19
CA MET A 32 -6.55 -6.51 8.12
C MET A 32 -5.60 -5.55 8.83
N HIS A 33 -5.11 -4.52 8.14
CA HIS A 33 -3.98 -3.72 8.63
C HIS A 33 -4.33 -2.26 8.96
N CYS A 34 -5.46 -1.76 8.48
CA CYS A 34 -5.82 -0.34 8.61
C CYS A 34 -7.16 -0.12 9.32
N ALA A 35 -8.16 -0.98 9.04
CA ALA A 35 -9.52 -0.78 9.51
C ALA A 35 -9.67 -0.91 11.04
N GLY A 36 -8.73 -1.55 11.73
CA GLY A 36 -8.74 -1.61 13.20
C GLY A 36 -8.72 -0.23 13.88
N CYS A 37 -8.09 0.75 13.22
CA CYS A 37 -8.06 2.15 13.67
C CYS A 37 -8.93 3.06 12.81
N HIS A 38 -8.88 2.90 11.48
CA HIS A 38 -9.55 3.79 10.55
C HIS A 38 -10.98 3.38 10.21
N LEU A 39 -11.47 2.27 10.76
CA LEU A 39 -12.77 1.66 10.49
C LEU A 39 -12.90 1.14 9.05
N ALA A 40 -13.92 0.33 8.78
CA ALA A 40 -14.11 -0.29 7.46
C ALA A 40 -14.52 0.71 6.36
N ASP A 41 -15.14 1.82 6.76
CA ASP A 41 -15.58 2.94 5.94
C ASP A 41 -14.57 4.09 5.87
N ALA A 42 -13.40 3.91 6.45
CA ALA A 42 -12.33 4.90 6.52
C ALA A 42 -12.67 6.19 7.31
N ALA A 43 -13.76 6.20 8.09
CA ALA A 43 -14.18 7.36 8.87
C ALA A 43 -13.20 7.71 10.01
N GLY A 44 -12.49 6.70 10.53
CA GLY A 44 -11.62 6.89 11.68
C GLY A 44 -12.38 7.23 12.97
N VAL A 45 -11.67 7.78 13.95
CA VAL A 45 -12.23 8.23 15.24
C VAL A 45 -11.61 9.59 15.59
N PRO A 46 -12.01 10.68 14.91
CA PRO A 46 -11.46 12.00 15.19
C PRO A 46 -11.69 12.44 16.65
N PRO A 47 -10.79 13.21 17.24
CA PRO A 47 -9.53 13.72 16.67
C PRO A 47 -8.36 12.72 16.75
N TYR A 48 -8.53 11.57 17.37
CA TYR A 48 -7.45 10.61 17.69
C TYR A 48 -6.98 9.88 16.44
N VAL A 49 -7.90 9.33 15.66
CA VAL A 49 -7.61 8.65 14.40
C VAL A 49 -8.27 9.44 13.27
N PRO A 50 -7.48 10.04 12.36
CA PRO A 50 -8.04 10.86 11.30
C PRO A 50 -8.89 10.03 10.33
N SER A 51 -9.93 10.65 9.77
CA SER A 51 -10.61 10.08 8.61
C SER A 51 -9.65 9.96 7.42
N LEU A 52 -9.75 8.87 6.69
CA LEU A 52 -9.07 8.69 5.40
C LEU A 52 -10.03 8.96 4.23
N ALA A 53 -11.32 9.22 4.52
CA ALA A 53 -12.34 9.48 3.51
C ALA A 53 -12.46 10.99 3.23
N GLY A 54 -12.16 11.38 2.01
CA GLY A 54 -12.30 12.75 1.51
C GLY A 54 -11.00 13.57 1.53
N PRO A 55 -10.28 13.68 2.66
CA PRO A 55 -9.20 14.68 2.77
C PRO A 55 -7.87 14.26 2.14
N LEU A 56 -7.67 12.98 1.79
CA LEU A 56 -6.39 12.54 1.24
C LEU A 56 -6.16 13.00 -0.21
N GLY A 57 -7.20 13.27 -0.98
CA GLY A 57 -7.06 13.74 -2.35
C GLY A 57 -6.18 14.99 -2.47
N PRO A 58 -6.50 16.10 -1.79
CA PRO A 58 -5.66 17.28 -1.75
C PRO A 58 -4.25 17.04 -1.19
N ILE A 59 -4.11 16.17 -0.20
CA ILE A 59 -2.81 15.84 0.38
C ILE A 59 -1.89 15.23 -0.69
N VAL A 60 -2.36 14.23 -1.42
CA VAL A 60 -1.55 13.52 -2.43
C VAL A 60 -1.34 14.31 -3.72
N ALA A 61 -1.90 15.50 -3.85
CA ALA A 61 -1.61 16.42 -4.93
C ALA A 61 -0.16 16.90 -4.92
N SER A 62 0.50 16.89 -3.75
CA SER A 62 1.90 17.29 -3.60
C SER A 62 2.82 16.08 -3.40
N ALA A 63 4.09 16.20 -3.83
CA ALA A 63 5.11 15.19 -3.57
C ALA A 63 5.32 14.96 -2.06
N LYS A 64 5.22 16.01 -1.24
CA LYS A 64 5.33 15.96 0.22
C LYS A 64 4.18 15.16 0.84
N GLY A 65 2.96 15.33 0.33
CA GLY A 65 1.79 14.59 0.80
C GLY A 65 1.80 13.11 0.36
N ARG A 66 2.25 12.82 -0.86
CA ARG A 66 2.46 11.44 -1.32
C ARG A 66 3.47 10.70 -0.43
N ASP A 67 4.57 11.38 -0.09
CA ASP A 67 5.57 10.87 0.84
C ASP A 67 4.97 10.64 2.24
N TYR A 68 4.17 11.58 2.73
CA TYR A 68 3.55 11.52 4.04
C TYR A 68 2.66 10.29 4.21
N VAL A 69 1.74 10.02 3.28
CA VAL A 69 0.78 8.91 3.43
C VAL A 69 1.44 7.53 3.48
N ALA A 70 2.62 7.38 2.89
CA ALA A 70 3.40 6.15 2.95
C ALA A 70 4.32 6.07 4.19
N ARG A 71 4.57 7.21 4.88
CA ARG A 71 5.51 7.32 6.01
C ARG A 71 4.84 7.35 7.38
N VAL A 72 3.54 7.62 7.46
CA VAL A 72 2.86 7.60 8.76
C VAL A 72 3.08 6.26 9.43
N PRO A 73 3.31 6.23 10.76
CA PRO A 73 3.72 4.99 11.45
C PRO A 73 2.83 3.80 11.16
N GLY A 74 1.51 3.98 11.11
CA GLY A 74 0.56 2.92 10.78
C GLY A 74 0.77 2.31 9.39
N ALA A 75 1.12 3.11 8.38
CA ALA A 75 1.43 2.63 7.03
C ALA A 75 2.86 2.08 6.94
N ALA A 76 3.86 2.84 7.40
CA ALA A 76 5.26 2.48 7.24
C ALA A 76 5.65 1.18 7.97
N GLN A 77 4.97 0.84 9.08
CA GLN A 77 5.29 -0.31 9.92
C GLN A 77 4.46 -1.56 9.63
N THR A 78 3.57 -1.51 8.63
CA THR A 78 2.80 -2.70 8.26
C THR A 78 3.73 -3.79 7.71
N PRO A 79 3.39 -5.09 7.86
CA PRO A 79 4.15 -6.19 7.28
C PRO A 79 3.97 -6.32 5.76
N LEU A 80 3.14 -5.48 5.14
CA LEU A 80 2.91 -5.49 3.70
C LEU A 80 4.21 -5.17 2.94
N SER A 81 4.39 -5.82 1.79
CA SER A 81 5.43 -5.41 0.84
C SER A 81 5.17 -3.98 0.34
N ASP A 82 6.17 -3.33 -0.25
CA ASP A 82 6.03 -1.98 -0.77
C ASP A 82 4.97 -1.89 -1.87
N ASP A 83 4.89 -2.90 -2.74
CA ASP A 83 3.86 -2.99 -3.78
C ASP A 83 2.46 -3.23 -3.19
N ALA A 84 2.34 -4.08 -2.18
CA ALA A 84 1.06 -4.32 -1.51
C ALA A 84 0.60 -3.06 -0.74
N LEU A 85 1.50 -2.35 -0.06
CA LEU A 85 1.16 -1.08 0.59
C LEU A 85 0.76 -0.01 -0.43
N ALA A 86 1.46 0.09 -1.56
CA ALA A 86 1.08 0.99 -2.65
C ALA A 86 -0.34 0.65 -3.17
N ALA A 87 -0.65 -0.63 -3.33
CA ALA A 87 -1.98 -1.08 -3.75
C ALA A 87 -3.07 -0.69 -2.73
N VAL A 88 -2.82 -0.87 -1.44
CA VAL A 88 -3.75 -0.44 -0.37
C VAL A 88 -3.96 1.07 -0.36
N LEU A 89 -2.88 1.86 -0.42
CA LEU A 89 -2.97 3.33 -0.45
C LEU A 89 -3.74 3.80 -1.67
N ASN A 90 -3.48 3.24 -2.84
CA ASN A 90 -4.21 3.56 -4.07
C ASN A 90 -5.69 3.16 -3.97
N TRP A 91 -5.99 2.01 -3.38
CA TRP A 91 -7.37 1.59 -3.17
C TRP A 91 -8.11 2.57 -2.25
N VAL A 92 -7.52 2.99 -1.12
CA VAL A 92 -8.10 4.01 -0.22
C VAL A 92 -8.36 5.33 -0.95
N LEU A 93 -7.41 5.77 -1.78
CA LEU A 93 -7.55 6.99 -2.57
C LEU A 93 -8.68 6.88 -3.59
N MET A 94 -8.79 5.77 -4.29
CA MET A 94 -9.83 5.56 -5.31
C MET A 94 -11.21 5.27 -4.72
N GLU A 95 -11.28 4.58 -3.58
CA GLU A 95 -12.55 4.21 -2.94
C GLU A 95 -13.16 5.37 -2.17
N PHE A 96 -12.35 6.06 -1.35
CA PHE A 96 -12.85 7.04 -0.40
C PHE A 96 -12.52 8.49 -0.75
N ASN A 97 -11.72 8.76 -1.80
CA ASN A 97 -11.27 10.11 -2.13
C ASN A 97 -11.40 10.44 -3.62
N ARG A 98 -12.10 9.64 -4.39
CA ARG A 98 -12.19 9.80 -5.85
C ARG A 98 -12.56 11.22 -6.28
N GLU A 99 -13.50 11.85 -5.59
CA GLU A 99 -14.01 13.18 -5.91
C GLU A 99 -13.04 14.31 -5.59
N THR A 100 -12.08 14.05 -4.71
CA THR A 100 -11.10 15.03 -4.25
C THR A 100 -9.71 14.82 -4.84
N LEU A 101 -9.50 13.74 -5.61
CA LEU A 101 -8.22 13.49 -6.26
C LEU A 101 -7.90 14.60 -7.27
N PRO A 102 -6.62 15.00 -7.36
CA PRO A 102 -6.21 15.99 -8.35
C PRO A 102 -6.41 15.46 -9.78
N GLU A 103 -6.69 16.37 -10.70
CA GLU A 103 -6.70 16.06 -12.13
C GLU A 103 -5.35 15.43 -12.53
N GLY A 104 -5.39 14.35 -13.32
CA GLY A 104 -4.19 13.61 -13.72
C GLY A 104 -3.52 12.83 -12.58
N PHE A 105 -4.24 12.53 -11.50
CA PHE A 105 -3.69 11.72 -10.41
C PHE A 105 -3.02 10.46 -10.95
N ARG A 106 -1.77 10.23 -10.52
CA ARG A 106 -1.01 9.02 -10.81
C ARG A 106 -0.96 8.15 -9.55
N PRO A 107 -1.34 6.86 -9.63
CA PRO A 107 -1.20 5.95 -8.51
C PRO A 107 0.22 5.94 -7.93
N LEU A 108 0.34 5.69 -6.62
CA LEU A 108 1.63 5.47 -5.99
C LEU A 108 2.22 4.15 -6.50
N SER A 109 3.53 4.14 -6.75
CA SER A 109 4.25 2.91 -7.08
C SER A 109 4.90 2.29 -5.84
N GLY A 110 5.17 0.97 -5.87
CA GLY A 110 5.92 0.30 -4.81
C GLY A 110 7.29 0.92 -4.58
N SER A 111 7.97 1.35 -5.64
CA SER A 111 9.28 2.02 -5.53
C SER A 111 9.19 3.39 -4.84
N GLU A 112 8.10 4.13 -5.03
CA GLU A 112 7.82 5.38 -4.34
C GLU A 112 7.56 5.12 -2.85
N VAL A 113 6.72 4.13 -2.54
CA VAL A 113 6.44 3.70 -1.17
C VAL A 113 7.71 3.22 -0.46
N ALA A 114 8.54 2.40 -1.10
CA ALA A 114 9.82 1.93 -0.55
C ALA A 114 10.72 3.09 -0.12
N LYS A 115 10.89 4.08 -0.99
CA LYS A 115 11.70 5.28 -0.69
C LYS A 115 11.13 6.09 0.48
N SER A 116 9.82 6.15 0.59
CA SER A 116 9.14 6.89 1.65
C SER A 116 9.29 6.18 3.00
N ARG A 117 8.90 4.91 3.11
CA ARG A 117 8.91 4.18 4.39
C ARG A 117 10.32 3.87 4.92
N ALA A 118 11.36 3.95 4.08
CA ALA A 118 12.75 3.85 4.54
C ALA A 118 13.20 5.02 5.43
N ARG A 119 12.43 6.10 5.50
CA ARG A 119 12.74 7.30 6.26
C ARG A 119 11.77 7.47 7.42
N VAL A 120 12.30 7.52 8.63
CA VAL A 120 11.48 7.76 9.83
C VAL A 120 10.77 9.11 9.73
N LEU A 121 9.48 9.13 10.04
CA LEU A 121 8.70 10.35 10.23
C LEU A 121 8.70 10.71 11.71
N ALA A 122 9.59 11.61 12.10
CA ALA A 122 9.82 11.94 13.51
C ALA A 122 8.61 12.63 14.17
N ASP A 123 7.90 13.47 13.41
CA ASP A 123 6.72 14.18 13.91
C ASP A 123 5.57 14.11 12.87
N PRO A 124 4.77 13.04 12.90
CA PRO A 124 3.66 12.87 11.98
C PRO A 124 2.53 13.89 12.20
N LEU A 125 2.34 14.37 13.44
CA LEU A 125 1.28 15.34 13.74
C LEU A 125 1.60 16.72 13.18
N LYS A 126 2.84 17.17 13.35
CA LYS A 126 3.30 18.44 12.78
C LYS A 126 3.16 18.42 11.27
N LEU A 127 3.67 17.38 10.62
CA LEU A 127 3.59 17.28 9.16
C LEU A 127 2.14 17.19 8.66
N ARG A 128 1.26 16.49 9.41
CA ARG A 128 -0.17 16.46 9.11
C ARG A 128 -0.80 17.84 9.16
N ALA A 129 -0.52 18.62 10.22
CA ALA A 129 -1.04 19.98 10.36
C ALA A 129 -0.58 20.91 9.23
N GLU A 130 0.63 20.73 8.72
CA GLU A 130 1.14 21.49 7.57
C GLU A 130 0.45 21.10 6.25
N LEU A 131 0.17 19.82 6.04
CA LEU A 131 -0.42 19.29 4.82
C LEU A 131 -1.95 19.40 4.80
N TRP A 132 -2.54 19.49 5.98
CA TRP A 132 -3.98 19.47 6.18
C TRP A 132 -4.35 20.38 7.36
N PRO A 133 -4.30 21.71 7.16
CA PRO A 133 -4.55 22.70 8.23
C PRO A 133 -5.92 22.54 8.90
N ASP A 134 -6.93 22.11 8.14
CA ASP A 134 -8.31 21.98 8.62
C ASP A 134 -8.58 20.64 9.33
N ALA A 135 -7.61 19.71 9.39
CA ALA A 135 -7.76 18.42 10.05
C ALA A 135 -7.86 18.48 11.58
N GLY A 136 -7.64 19.64 12.16
CA GLY A 136 -7.70 19.89 13.61
C GLY A 136 -8.95 20.63 14.08
N GLY A 137 -9.85 21.00 13.19
CA GLY A 137 -11.04 21.79 13.48
C GLY A 137 -12.31 21.00 13.29
N THR A 138 -12.77 20.34 14.27
CA THR A 138 -14.12 20.14 14.87
C THR A 138 -14.19 18.87 15.65
#